data_f3e2b16d40971709e5771c5eb648a705
#
_entry.id   f3e2b16d40971709e5771c5eb648a705
#
_cell.length_a   1.000
_cell.length_b   1.000
_cell.length_c   1.000
_cell.angle_alpha   90.00
_cell.angle_beta   90.00
_cell.angle_gamma   90.00
#
_symmetry.space_group_name_H-M   'P 1'
#
loop_
_entity.id
_entity.type
_entity.pdbx_description
1 polymer ?
#
loop_
_entity_poly.entity_id
_entity_poly.type
_entity_poly.pdbx_seq_one_letter_code
_entity_poly.pdbx_strand_id
1 'polypeptide(L)'
;TSGNVPLKRDENAATYVYTLALTSMPSAPVRLAVQGDVDAFESIEVDGVANASLTIQPEDWAATRTLSLHVADDNLLDGNRNYQVSLVAASKDANYDGVTSATLTSVVLEDDVAFATVSGKTLTVGAGVDGPTFSDGYWITLSAPPKADVVVTLDCADSNVFYTKRLLFRPEDWARKYVAVNASLADTDVLEGRTATLTHSVASDDKFFDGLAVSDVEIAVEFSVDSVPPPKLELARFLDGGNGLDVLFDSPTNMIDGEWDVDCATLFEYAAQQFGADGTCAW
;
A
#
# COMPACT_ATOMS: atom_id res chain seq x y z
N THR A 1 -7.84 28.80 -29.19
CA THR A 1 -8.51 27.74 -28.42
C THR A 1 -8.43 26.45 -29.23
N SER A 2 -7.34 25.70 -29.07
CA SER A 2 -7.30 24.30 -29.47
C SER A 2 -8.42 23.58 -28.70
N GLY A 3 -9.27 22.87 -29.45
CA GLY A 3 -10.47 22.24 -28.94
C GLY A 3 -10.15 21.41 -27.68
N ASN A 4 -11.09 21.41 -26.76
CA ASN A 4 -11.06 20.85 -25.43
C ASN A 4 -10.93 19.31 -25.45
N VAL A 5 -9.83 18.78 -25.97
CA VAL A 5 -9.54 17.36 -25.89
C VAL A 5 -8.96 17.12 -24.50
N PRO A 6 -9.58 16.28 -23.67
CA PRO A 6 -9.04 15.94 -22.35
C PRO A 6 -7.63 15.40 -22.49
N LEU A 7 -6.69 15.97 -21.74
CA LEU A 7 -5.35 15.38 -21.60
C LEU A 7 -5.47 14.15 -20.70
N LYS A 8 -4.88 13.04 -21.16
CA LYS A 8 -4.85 11.77 -20.42
C LYS A 8 -3.42 11.44 -20.04
N ARG A 9 -3.20 11.10 -18.79
CA ARG A 9 -1.92 10.70 -18.23
C ARG A 9 -2.14 9.60 -17.21
N ASP A 10 -1.17 8.70 -17.12
CA ASP A 10 -1.07 7.78 -15.99
C ASP A 10 -0.71 8.57 -14.72
N GLU A 11 -1.16 8.15 -13.58
CA GLU A 11 -1.03 8.87 -12.30
C GLU A 11 0.43 9.10 -11.92
N ASN A 12 1.27 8.12 -12.12
CA ASN A 12 2.69 8.03 -11.79
C ASN A 12 3.59 9.18 -12.33
N ALA A 13 3.11 10.07 -13.19
CA ALA A 13 3.87 11.21 -13.68
C ALA A 13 2.95 12.31 -14.24
N ALA A 14 1.75 12.44 -13.70
CA ALA A 14 0.74 13.28 -14.30
C ALA A 14 1.02 14.78 -14.13
N THR A 15 1.73 15.34 -15.08
CA THR A 15 1.80 16.79 -15.27
C THR A 15 0.99 17.19 -16.49
N TYR A 16 -0.07 17.96 -16.29
CA TYR A 16 -0.89 18.50 -17.36
C TYR A 16 -0.46 19.93 -17.64
N VAL A 17 -0.04 20.18 -18.87
CA VAL A 17 0.49 21.48 -19.29
C VAL A 17 -0.49 22.13 -20.27
N TYR A 18 -0.98 23.30 -19.91
CA TYR A 18 -1.85 24.14 -20.72
C TYR A 18 -1.17 25.46 -21.01
N THR A 19 -1.43 25.99 -22.21
CA THR A 19 -1.00 27.33 -22.59
C THR A 19 -2.17 28.29 -22.53
N LEU A 20 -1.95 29.47 -22.02
CA LEU A 20 -2.92 30.55 -21.93
C LEU A 20 -2.34 31.86 -22.44
N ALA A 21 -3.19 32.66 -23.07
CA ALA A 21 -2.87 34.01 -23.50
C ALA A 21 -4.17 34.86 -23.48
N LEU A 22 -4.03 36.15 -23.30
CA LEU A 22 -5.18 37.06 -23.51
C LEU A 22 -5.41 37.23 -25.01
N THR A 23 -6.65 37.51 -25.40
CA THR A 23 -7.03 37.68 -26.82
C THR A 23 -6.88 39.11 -27.31
N SER A 24 -6.75 40.07 -26.40
CA SER A 24 -6.54 41.48 -26.70
C SER A 24 -5.79 42.17 -25.53
N MET A 25 -5.25 43.36 -25.80
CA MET A 25 -4.57 44.17 -24.81
C MET A 25 -5.60 44.73 -23.79
N PRO A 26 -5.44 44.44 -22.47
CA PRO A 26 -6.29 45.03 -21.44
C PRO A 26 -5.88 46.48 -21.16
N SER A 27 -6.81 47.26 -20.65
CA SER A 27 -6.55 48.64 -20.17
C SER A 27 -6.04 48.71 -18.73
N ALA A 28 -6.09 47.59 -18.00
CA ALA A 28 -5.62 47.44 -16.63
C ALA A 28 -5.08 46.01 -16.39
N PRO A 29 -4.23 45.78 -15.36
CA PRO A 29 -3.76 44.43 -15.03
C PRO A 29 -4.89 43.43 -14.87
N VAL A 30 -4.70 42.23 -15.40
CA VAL A 30 -5.64 41.12 -15.31
C VAL A 30 -5.06 40.06 -14.41
N ARG A 31 -5.72 39.81 -13.29
CA ARG A 31 -5.41 38.68 -12.38
C ARG A 31 -6.24 37.47 -12.78
N LEU A 32 -5.56 36.38 -13.11
CA LEU A 32 -6.19 35.07 -13.37
C LEU A 32 -6.03 34.20 -12.13
N ALA A 33 -7.10 33.57 -11.68
CA ALA A 33 -7.10 32.59 -10.61
C ALA A 33 -7.65 31.25 -11.11
N VAL A 34 -7.02 30.15 -10.74
CA VAL A 34 -7.50 28.79 -11.03
C VAL A 34 -8.66 28.46 -10.09
N GLN A 35 -9.74 27.92 -10.64
CA GLN A 35 -10.93 27.48 -9.90
C GLN A 35 -11.37 26.11 -10.40
N GLY A 36 -12.13 25.39 -9.57
CA GLY A 36 -12.61 24.03 -9.83
C GLY A 36 -11.95 23.02 -8.89
N ASP A 37 -11.54 21.90 -9.41
CA ASP A 37 -10.97 20.77 -8.64
C ASP A 37 -9.50 21.03 -8.22
N VAL A 38 -9.22 22.22 -7.67
CA VAL A 38 -7.83 22.65 -7.34
C VAL A 38 -7.18 21.79 -6.27
N ASP A 39 -7.96 21.28 -5.32
CA ASP A 39 -7.48 20.43 -4.22
C ASP A 39 -7.11 19.00 -4.67
N ALA A 40 -7.44 18.66 -5.92
CA ALA A 40 -7.09 17.38 -6.52
C ALA A 40 -5.64 17.33 -7.03
N PHE A 41 -4.93 18.46 -7.03
CA PHE A 41 -3.57 18.56 -7.54
C PHE A 41 -2.59 18.78 -6.39
N GLU A 42 -1.47 18.05 -6.41
CA GLU A 42 -0.36 18.24 -5.48
C GLU A 42 0.22 19.64 -5.58
N SER A 43 0.37 20.13 -6.81
CA SER A 43 0.77 21.52 -7.06
C SER A 43 0.18 22.07 -8.35
N ILE A 44 -0.01 23.38 -8.36
CA ILE A 44 -0.41 24.15 -9.52
C ILE A 44 0.68 25.20 -9.75
N GLU A 45 1.27 25.20 -10.94
CA GLU A 45 2.32 26.13 -11.30
C GLU A 45 1.90 27.01 -12.47
N VAL A 46 2.26 28.29 -12.39
CA VAL A 46 2.20 29.20 -13.55
C VAL A 46 3.61 29.68 -13.86
N ASP A 47 4.03 29.46 -15.11
CA ASP A 47 5.40 29.75 -15.58
C ASP A 47 6.50 29.12 -14.69
N GLY A 48 6.24 27.91 -14.13
CA GLY A 48 7.16 27.19 -13.26
C GLY A 48 7.21 27.72 -11.82
N VAL A 49 6.28 28.58 -11.43
CA VAL A 49 6.16 29.09 -10.06
C VAL A 49 4.91 28.53 -9.44
N ALA A 50 5.06 27.86 -8.30
CA ALA A 50 3.94 27.30 -7.54
C ALA A 50 2.99 28.41 -7.08
N ASN A 51 1.89 28.59 -7.81
CA ASN A 51 0.85 29.56 -7.52
C ASN A 51 -0.41 29.26 -8.35
N ALA A 52 -1.57 29.26 -7.69
CA ALA A 52 -2.86 29.13 -8.34
C ALA A 52 -3.37 30.46 -8.98
N SER A 53 -2.56 31.51 -9.05
CA SER A 53 -2.93 32.79 -9.67
C SER A 53 -1.79 33.48 -10.37
N LEU A 54 -2.11 34.20 -11.44
CA LEU A 54 -1.16 34.97 -12.26
C LEU A 54 -1.70 36.36 -12.49
N THR A 55 -0.85 37.41 -12.47
CA THR A 55 -1.20 38.75 -12.90
C THR A 55 -0.49 39.08 -14.21
N ILE A 56 -1.26 39.39 -15.26
CA ILE A 56 -0.77 39.81 -16.56
C ILE A 56 -0.87 41.33 -16.65
N GLN A 57 0.25 41.99 -16.86
CA GLN A 57 0.28 43.43 -17.10
C GLN A 57 -0.16 43.77 -18.54
N PRO A 58 -0.73 44.98 -18.78
CA PRO A 58 -1.14 45.37 -20.12
C PRO A 58 -0.06 45.23 -21.19
N GLU A 59 1.19 45.53 -20.85
CA GLU A 59 2.33 45.43 -21.76
C GLU A 59 2.71 43.98 -22.11
N ASP A 60 2.37 43.03 -21.26
CA ASP A 60 2.71 41.60 -21.39
C ASP A 60 1.56 40.74 -21.95
N TRP A 61 0.47 41.35 -22.35
CA TRP A 61 -0.79 40.67 -22.70
C TRP A 61 -0.63 39.60 -23.77
N ALA A 62 0.26 39.81 -24.75
CA ALA A 62 0.46 38.89 -25.89
C ALA A 62 1.38 37.69 -25.53
N ALA A 63 2.05 37.73 -24.37
CA ALA A 63 2.91 36.66 -23.96
C ALA A 63 2.13 35.40 -23.59
N THR A 64 2.52 34.27 -24.18
CA THR A 64 1.96 32.98 -23.81
C THR A 64 2.49 32.58 -22.42
N ARG A 65 1.59 32.15 -21.55
CA ARG A 65 1.88 31.66 -20.22
C ARG A 65 1.62 30.15 -20.16
N THR A 66 2.26 29.48 -19.23
CA THR A 66 2.10 28.04 -19.03
C THR A 66 1.43 27.79 -17.70
N LEU A 67 0.36 27.00 -17.69
CA LEU A 67 -0.27 26.45 -16.50
C LEU A 67 0.06 24.97 -16.43
N SER A 68 0.71 24.55 -15.37
CA SER A 68 1.03 23.14 -15.09
C SER A 68 0.26 22.67 -13.87
N LEU A 69 -0.41 21.52 -14.00
CA LEU A 69 -1.18 20.87 -12.94
C LEU A 69 -0.49 19.53 -12.66
N HIS A 70 -0.03 19.33 -11.43
CA HIS A 70 0.68 18.12 -11.00
C HIS A 70 -0.22 17.28 -10.11
N VAL A 71 -0.37 15.99 -10.45
CA VAL A 71 -1.12 15.00 -9.66
C VAL A 71 -0.12 14.14 -8.92
N ALA A 72 -0.39 13.86 -7.64
CA ALA A 72 0.41 12.92 -6.86
C ALA A 72 0.07 11.48 -7.25
N ASP A 73 1.07 10.63 -7.25
CA ASP A 73 0.95 9.19 -7.24
C ASP A 73 0.61 8.74 -5.81
N ASP A 74 -0.48 8.01 -5.60
CA ASP A 74 -0.97 7.72 -4.25
C ASP A 74 -1.11 6.22 -3.91
N ASN A 75 -0.83 5.32 -4.84
CA ASN A 75 -0.98 3.87 -4.71
C ASN A 75 -2.40 3.44 -4.27
N LEU A 76 -3.43 4.20 -4.64
CA LEU A 76 -4.82 3.90 -4.33
C LEU A 76 -5.57 3.41 -5.57
N LEU A 77 -6.14 2.22 -5.49
CA LEU A 77 -6.99 1.64 -6.53
C LEU A 77 -8.35 2.35 -6.56
N ASP A 78 -8.41 3.59 -7.04
CA ASP A 78 -9.63 4.37 -7.03
C ASP A 78 -10.28 4.53 -8.43
N GLY A 79 -9.59 4.12 -9.46
CA GLY A 79 -10.02 4.14 -10.85
C GLY A 79 -9.75 5.48 -11.54
N ASN A 80 -9.96 5.52 -12.85
CA ASN A 80 -9.74 6.73 -13.62
C ASN A 80 -10.53 7.92 -13.05
N ARG A 81 -9.86 9.06 -12.89
CA ARG A 81 -10.42 10.30 -12.33
C ARG A 81 -10.44 11.40 -13.37
N ASN A 82 -11.48 12.23 -13.33
CA ASN A 82 -11.64 13.38 -14.22
C ASN A 82 -11.65 14.65 -13.39
N TYR A 83 -10.70 15.53 -13.64
CA TYR A 83 -10.59 16.81 -12.97
C TYR A 83 -10.87 17.95 -13.92
N GLN A 84 -11.56 18.97 -13.45
CA GLN A 84 -11.96 20.14 -14.23
C GLN A 84 -11.50 21.40 -13.51
N VAL A 85 -10.76 22.23 -14.24
CA VAL A 85 -10.36 23.55 -13.77
C VAL A 85 -10.71 24.61 -14.80
N SER A 86 -10.91 25.83 -14.34
CA SER A 86 -11.07 27.01 -15.19
C SER A 86 -10.27 28.17 -14.60
N LEU A 87 -10.00 29.17 -15.42
CA LEU A 87 -9.35 30.41 -14.98
C LEU A 87 -10.41 31.51 -14.93
N VAL A 88 -10.47 32.20 -13.81
CA VAL A 88 -11.35 33.36 -13.63
C VAL A 88 -10.51 34.63 -13.57
N ALA A 89 -10.86 35.60 -14.38
CA ALA A 89 -10.21 36.90 -14.44
C ALA A 89 -10.83 37.89 -13.48
N ALA A 90 -9.98 38.68 -12.82
CA ALA A 90 -10.37 39.87 -12.06
C ALA A 90 -9.54 41.07 -12.57
N SER A 91 -10.18 42.16 -12.95
CA SER A 91 -9.53 43.33 -13.52
C SER A 91 -10.33 44.61 -13.28
N LYS A 92 -9.67 45.76 -13.36
CA LYS A 92 -10.37 47.05 -13.48
C LYS A 92 -10.84 47.29 -14.94
N ASP A 93 -10.37 46.49 -15.91
CA ASP A 93 -10.91 46.52 -17.26
C ASP A 93 -12.19 45.70 -17.30
N ALA A 94 -13.30 46.34 -17.57
CA ALA A 94 -14.63 45.70 -17.56
C ALA A 94 -14.77 44.61 -18.66
N ASN A 95 -13.91 44.61 -19.68
CA ASN A 95 -13.90 43.55 -20.70
C ASN A 95 -13.27 42.25 -20.20
N TYR A 96 -12.52 42.31 -19.11
CA TYR A 96 -11.83 41.15 -18.51
C TYR A 96 -12.38 40.77 -17.15
N ASP A 97 -13.02 41.68 -16.43
CA ASP A 97 -13.53 41.42 -15.09
C ASP A 97 -14.64 40.37 -15.10
N GLY A 98 -14.47 39.30 -14.31
CA GLY A 98 -15.41 38.17 -14.25
C GLY A 98 -15.37 37.21 -15.44
N VAL A 99 -14.49 37.44 -16.41
CA VAL A 99 -14.35 36.52 -17.55
C VAL A 99 -13.78 35.19 -17.08
N THR A 100 -14.42 34.11 -17.52
CA THR A 100 -13.96 32.72 -17.24
C THR A 100 -13.44 32.07 -18.52
N SER A 101 -12.34 31.35 -18.41
CA SER A 101 -11.82 30.54 -19.52
C SER A 101 -12.76 29.37 -19.85
N ALA A 102 -12.51 28.70 -20.98
CA ALA A 102 -13.06 27.37 -21.18
C ALA A 102 -12.58 26.43 -20.06
N THR A 103 -13.41 25.46 -19.71
CA THR A 103 -13.03 24.43 -18.74
C THR A 103 -11.92 23.55 -19.34
N LEU A 104 -10.86 23.37 -18.58
CA LEU A 104 -9.78 22.44 -18.89
C LEU A 104 -10.11 21.12 -18.19
N THR A 105 -10.08 20.04 -18.93
CA THR A 105 -10.33 18.68 -18.37
C THR A 105 -9.05 17.88 -18.42
N SER A 106 -8.65 17.37 -17.26
CA SER A 106 -7.54 16.43 -17.08
C SER A 106 -8.09 15.07 -16.70
N VAL A 107 -7.62 14.01 -17.33
CA VAL A 107 -8.00 12.62 -17.03
C VAL A 107 -6.80 11.90 -16.49
N VAL A 108 -6.84 11.57 -15.21
CA VAL A 108 -5.85 10.71 -14.55
C VAL A 108 -6.29 9.26 -14.77
N LEU A 109 -5.41 8.47 -15.33
CA LEU A 109 -5.64 7.05 -15.57
C LEU A 109 -5.08 6.27 -14.39
N GLU A 110 -5.90 5.37 -13.88
CA GLU A 110 -5.48 4.39 -12.87
C GLU A 110 -4.36 3.52 -13.42
N ASP A 111 -3.21 3.48 -12.76
CA ASP A 111 -2.06 2.62 -13.08
C ASP A 111 -1.65 1.71 -11.91
N ASP A 112 -2.32 1.84 -10.77
CA ASP A 112 -2.16 0.91 -9.67
C ASP A 112 -2.82 -0.44 -9.95
N VAL A 113 -2.21 -1.49 -9.44
CA VAL A 113 -2.67 -2.87 -9.64
C VAL A 113 -2.87 -3.57 -8.31
N ALA A 114 -4.07 -4.16 -8.14
CA ALA A 114 -4.32 -5.05 -7.01
C ALA A 114 -3.55 -6.34 -7.16
N PHE A 115 -2.81 -6.71 -6.14
CA PHE A 115 -2.23 -8.04 -6.01
C PHE A 115 -2.16 -8.45 -4.54
N ALA A 116 -2.01 -9.76 -4.32
CA ALA A 116 -1.72 -10.31 -3.01
C ALA A 116 -0.48 -11.18 -3.09
N THR A 117 0.37 -11.09 -2.09
CA THR A 117 1.59 -11.88 -2.00
C THR A 117 1.57 -12.77 -0.76
N VAL A 118 2.26 -13.89 -0.84
CA VAL A 118 2.58 -14.76 0.30
C VAL A 118 4.06 -14.59 0.65
N SER A 119 4.39 -14.55 1.95
CA SER A 119 5.78 -14.36 2.40
C SER A 119 6.69 -15.55 2.12
N GLY A 120 6.11 -16.73 1.87
CA GLY A 120 6.83 -17.95 1.51
C GLY A 120 5.94 -18.89 0.74
N LYS A 121 6.50 -19.64 -0.20
CA LYS A 121 5.78 -20.64 -1.01
C LYS A 121 5.95 -22.06 -0.51
N THR A 122 6.85 -22.26 0.45
CA THR A 122 7.12 -23.55 1.07
C THR A 122 7.23 -23.35 2.58
N LEU A 123 6.58 -24.23 3.34
CA LEU A 123 6.64 -24.29 4.80
C LEU A 123 7.07 -25.69 5.21
N THR A 124 7.65 -25.79 6.40
CA THR A 124 7.92 -27.09 7.03
C THR A 124 7.23 -27.12 8.39
N VAL A 125 6.44 -28.15 8.64
CA VAL A 125 5.76 -28.38 9.91
C VAL A 125 6.05 -29.78 10.42
N GLY A 126 6.08 -29.95 11.74
CA GLY A 126 6.35 -31.25 12.35
C GLY A 126 5.08 -31.94 12.82
N ALA A 127 5.00 -33.23 12.58
CA ALA A 127 3.95 -34.11 13.08
C ALA A 127 4.53 -35.21 13.97
N GLY A 128 3.90 -35.46 15.11
CA GLY A 128 4.29 -36.50 16.06
C GLY A 128 3.09 -37.34 16.52
N VAL A 129 3.36 -38.43 17.25
CA VAL A 129 2.35 -39.37 17.76
C VAL A 129 1.36 -38.70 18.67
N ASP A 130 1.79 -37.71 19.46
CA ASP A 130 0.97 -36.98 20.42
C ASP A 130 0.41 -35.64 19.86
N GLY A 131 0.62 -35.36 18.55
CA GLY A 131 0.16 -34.13 17.90
C GLY A 131 1.29 -33.39 17.17
N PRO A 132 1.09 -32.10 16.84
CA PRO A 132 2.12 -31.29 16.20
C PRO A 132 3.36 -31.18 17.06
N THR A 133 4.55 -31.39 16.47
CA THR A 133 5.85 -31.23 17.13
C THR A 133 6.40 -29.82 16.98
N PHE A 134 6.13 -29.19 15.84
CA PHE A 134 6.36 -27.76 15.61
C PHE A 134 5.40 -27.23 14.55
N SER A 135 5.16 -25.93 14.58
CA SER A 135 4.29 -25.21 13.65
C SER A 135 5.06 -24.14 12.89
N ASP A 136 4.57 -23.77 11.74
CA ASP A 136 5.11 -22.71 10.91
C ASP A 136 3.95 -21.87 10.36
N GLY A 137 4.23 -20.88 9.52
CA GLY A 137 3.20 -20.08 8.90
C GLY A 137 3.77 -19.05 7.93
N TYR A 138 2.85 -18.27 7.38
CA TYR A 138 3.20 -17.24 6.40
C TYR A 138 2.24 -16.06 6.48
N TRP A 139 2.67 -14.95 5.91
CA TRP A 139 1.86 -13.76 5.76
C TRP A 139 1.23 -13.70 4.38
N ILE A 140 -0.01 -13.24 4.33
CA ILE A 140 -0.64 -12.76 3.13
C ILE A 140 -0.70 -11.24 3.23
N THR A 141 -0.18 -10.54 2.21
CA THR A 141 -0.10 -9.08 2.14
C THR A 141 -0.83 -8.60 0.90
N LEU A 142 -1.70 -7.60 1.05
CA LEU A 142 -2.32 -6.90 -0.08
C LEU A 142 -1.44 -5.74 -0.55
N SER A 143 -1.55 -5.37 -1.82
CA SER A 143 -0.77 -4.27 -2.42
C SER A 143 -1.26 -2.88 -2.02
N ALA A 144 -2.56 -2.73 -1.74
CA ALA A 144 -3.22 -1.45 -1.46
C ALA A 144 -4.42 -1.65 -0.52
N PRO A 145 -4.91 -0.58 0.15
CA PRO A 145 -6.11 -0.65 0.96
C PRO A 145 -7.35 -0.94 0.10
N PRO A 146 -8.13 -1.97 0.41
CA PRO A 146 -9.38 -2.23 -0.29
C PRO A 146 -10.48 -1.25 0.13
N LYS A 147 -11.47 -1.04 -0.74
CA LYS A 147 -12.66 -0.22 -0.45
C LYS A 147 -13.77 -0.98 0.26
N ALA A 148 -13.69 -2.30 0.28
CA ALA A 148 -14.61 -3.20 0.98
C ALA A 148 -13.81 -4.36 1.60
N ASP A 149 -14.45 -5.11 2.50
CA ASP A 149 -13.85 -6.29 3.11
C ASP A 149 -13.35 -7.28 2.05
N VAL A 150 -12.11 -7.76 2.20
CA VAL A 150 -11.52 -8.81 1.38
C VAL A 150 -11.40 -10.08 2.23
N VAL A 151 -12.04 -11.13 1.78
CA VAL A 151 -12.05 -12.44 2.44
C VAL A 151 -11.14 -13.39 1.67
N VAL A 152 -10.10 -13.87 2.31
CA VAL A 152 -9.27 -14.95 1.79
C VAL A 152 -9.67 -16.24 2.50
N THR A 153 -10.16 -17.20 1.74
CA THR A 153 -10.49 -18.55 2.22
C THR A 153 -9.40 -19.50 1.77
N LEU A 154 -8.92 -20.29 2.72
CA LEU A 154 -7.88 -21.28 2.49
C LEU A 154 -8.49 -22.68 2.48
N ASP A 155 -7.95 -23.55 1.63
CA ASP A 155 -8.33 -24.95 1.55
C ASP A 155 -7.11 -25.85 1.38
N CYS A 156 -7.18 -27.02 2.02
CA CYS A 156 -6.16 -28.07 1.94
C CYS A 156 -6.85 -29.43 1.88
N ALA A 157 -6.44 -30.26 0.95
CA ALA A 157 -6.98 -31.61 0.80
C ALA A 157 -6.55 -32.56 1.93
N ASP A 158 -5.43 -32.28 2.61
CA ASP A 158 -4.96 -33.07 3.73
C ASP A 158 -5.69 -32.68 5.03
N SER A 159 -6.52 -33.57 5.53
CA SER A 159 -7.31 -33.38 6.74
C SER A 159 -6.50 -33.31 8.03
N ASN A 160 -5.24 -33.76 7.99
CA ASN A 160 -4.31 -33.73 9.12
C ASN A 160 -3.41 -32.50 9.12
N VAL A 161 -3.64 -31.55 8.21
CA VAL A 161 -3.05 -30.21 8.22
C VAL A 161 -4.07 -29.22 8.79
N PHE A 162 -3.70 -28.54 9.86
CA PHE A 162 -4.54 -27.56 10.55
C PHE A 162 -4.01 -26.17 10.23
N TYR A 163 -4.91 -25.26 9.85
CA TYR A 163 -4.54 -23.92 9.39
C TYR A 163 -5.66 -22.91 9.64
N THR A 164 -5.32 -21.65 9.53
CA THR A 164 -6.29 -20.54 9.55
C THR A 164 -7.16 -20.62 8.29
N LYS A 165 -8.42 -21.04 8.43
CA LYS A 165 -9.31 -21.28 7.27
C LYS A 165 -9.78 -20.02 6.55
N ARG A 166 -9.80 -18.89 7.25
CA ARG A 166 -10.33 -17.63 6.70
C ARG A 166 -9.60 -16.45 7.29
N LEU A 167 -9.19 -15.55 6.42
CA LEU A 167 -8.66 -14.23 6.80
C LEU A 167 -9.62 -13.15 6.33
N LEU A 168 -9.73 -12.08 7.11
CA LEU A 168 -10.54 -10.92 6.79
C LEU A 168 -9.62 -9.68 6.79
N PHE A 169 -9.48 -9.06 5.64
CA PHE A 169 -8.83 -7.76 5.47
C PHE A 169 -9.92 -6.70 5.37
N ARG A 170 -9.91 -5.74 6.29
CA ARG A 170 -10.83 -4.60 6.26
C ARG A 170 -10.12 -3.36 5.74
N PRO A 171 -10.84 -2.36 5.22
CA PRO A 171 -10.23 -1.10 4.78
C PRO A 171 -9.30 -0.46 5.81
N GLU A 172 -9.65 -0.55 7.08
CA GLU A 172 -8.88 -0.01 8.20
C GLU A 172 -7.78 -0.94 8.76
N ASP A 173 -7.80 -2.23 8.35
CA ASP A 173 -6.86 -3.26 8.82
C ASP A 173 -6.55 -4.25 7.69
N TRP A 174 -5.88 -3.77 6.67
CA TRP A 174 -5.71 -4.48 5.39
C TRP A 174 -4.31 -5.00 5.13
N ALA A 175 -3.26 -4.42 5.73
CA ALA A 175 -1.90 -4.54 5.22
C ALA A 175 -1.44 -5.99 5.09
N ARG A 176 -1.55 -6.78 6.17
CA ARG A 176 -1.17 -8.19 6.15
C ARG A 176 -1.87 -9.01 7.23
N LYS A 177 -2.03 -10.31 6.98
CA LYS A 177 -2.60 -11.27 7.94
C LYS A 177 -1.76 -12.54 7.96
N TYR A 178 -1.61 -13.10 9.15
CA TYR A 178 -0.82 -14.32 9.36
C TYR A 178 -1.68 -15.57 9.21
N VAL A 179 -1.14 -16.59 8.54
CA VAL A 179 -1.68 -17.93 8.42
C VAL A 179 -0.81 -18.85 9.26
N ALA A 180 -1.35 -19.33 10.36
CA ALA A 180 -0.71 -20.35 11.17
C ALA A 180 -1.00 -21.73 10.58
N VAL A 181 0.01 -22.59 10.51
CA VAL A 181 -0.07 -23.95 9.97
C VAL A 181 0.61 -24.92 10.94
N ASN A 182 -0.06 -26.03 11.21
CA ASN A 182 0.51 -27.18 11.92
C ASN A 182 -0.04 -28.49 11.33
N ALA A 183 0.53 -29.61 11.72
CA ALA A 183 0.07 -30.90 11.24
C ALA A 183 0.10 -31.98 12.33
N SER A 184 -0.75 -32.98 12.23
CA SER A 184 -0.68 -34.23 12.99
C SER A 184 -0.31 -35.39 12.06
N LEU A 185 0.08 -36.52 12.67
CA LEU A 185 0.25 -37.75 11.91
C LEU A 185 -1.07 -38.20 11.28
N ALA A 186 -1.01 -38.70 10.07
CA ALA A 186 -2.10 -39.45 9.47
C ALA A 186 -1.88 -40.96 9.77
N ASP A 187 -2.96 -41.73 9.83
CA ASP A 187 -2.93 -43.18 10.08
C ASP A 187 -2.08 -43.96 9.05
N THR A 188 -1.80 -43.34 7.90
CA THR A 188 -1.03 -43.90 6.81
C THR A 188 0.43 -43.41 6.76
N ASP A 189 0.82 -42.52 7.65
CA ASP A 189 2.18 -41.98 7.67
C ASP A 189 3.17 -43.05 8.08
N VAL A 190 3.81 -43.60 7.11
CA VAL A 190 5.07 -44.30 7.26
C VAL A 190 6.10 -43.18 7.49
N LEU A 191 7.08 -43.38 8.33
CA LEU A 191 8.17 -42.49 8.78
C LEU A 191 8.86 -41.63 7.66
N GLU A 192 8.25 -41.50 6.53
CA GLU A 192 8.62 -40.63 5.40
C GLU A 192 7.70 -39.41 5.39
N GLY A 193 8.28 -38.23 5.37
CA GLY A 193 7.52 -36.99 5.32
C GLY A 193 6.53 -36.95 4.14
N ARG A 194 5.50 -36.13 4.26
CA ARG A 194 4.50 -35.91 3.22
C ARG A 194 4.43 -34.46 2.81
N THR A 195 3.86 -34.18 1.66
CA THR A 195 3.58 -32.81 1.21
C THR A 195 2.10 -32.57 1.09
N ALA A 196 1.66 -31.35 1.43
CA ALA A 196 0.32 -30.87 1.25
C ALA A 196 0.36 -29.49 0.58
N THR A 197 -0.75 -29.07 -0.02
CA THR A 197 -0.85 -27.76 -0.66
C THR A 197 -2.00 -26.98 -0.06
N LEU A 198 -1.72 -25.77 0.41
CA LEU A 198 -2.72 -24.78 0.75
C LEU A 198 -3.05 -23.94 -0.48
N THR A 199 -4.30 -23.95 -0.87
CA THR A 199 -4.84 -23.14 -1.95
C THR A 199 -5.61 -21.95 -1.36
N HIS A 200 -5.73 -20.88 -2.15
CA HIS A 200 -6.37 -19.65 -1.73
C HIS A 200 -7.48 -19.25 -2.70
N SER A 201 -8.59 -18.77 -2.16
CA SER A 201 -9.64 -18.12 -2.91
C SER A 201 -9.98 -16.78 -2.28
N VAL A 202 -10.17 -15.77 -3.10
CA VAL A 202 -10.43 -14.39 -2.66
C VAL A 202 -11.81 -13.95 -3.10
N ALA A 203 -12.57 -13.35 -2.19
CA ALA A 203 -13.87 -12.75 -2.48
C ALA A 203 -13.96 -11.36 -1.84
N SER A 204 -14.51 -10.40 -2.57
CA SER A 204 -14.71 -9.03 -2.11
C SER A 204 -15.82 -8.35 -2.88
N ASP A 205 -16.48 -7.37 -2.25
CA ASP A 205 -17.33 -6.39 -2.96
C ASP A 205 -16.48 -5.31 -3.67
N ASP A 206 -15.19 -5.22 -3.37
CA ASP A 206 -14.25 -4.40 -4.13
C ASP A 206 -13.80 -5.16 -5.38
N LYS A 207 -14.23 -4.65 -6.55
CA LYS A 207 -13.97 -5.24 -7.87
C LYS A 207 -12.48 -5.46 -8.20
N PHE A 208 -11.58 -4.72 -7.56
CA PHE A 208 -10.14 -4.86 -7.79
C PHE A 208 -9.55 -6.05 -7.03
N PHE A 209 -10.18 -6.46 -5.94
CA PHE A 209 -9.74 -7.58 -5.11
C PHE A 209 -10.58 -8.84 -5.29
N ASP A 210 -11.77 -8.76 -5.88
CA ASP A 210 -12.62 -9.93 -6.09
C ASP A 210 -12.00 -10.91 -7.10
N GLY A 211 -11.90 -12.18 -6.72
CA GLY A 211 -11.27 -13.22 -7.53
C GLY A 211 -9.75 -13.08 -7.72
N LEU A 212 -9.08 -12.25 -6.91
CA LEU A 212 -7.63 -12.03 -7.00
C LEU A 212 -6.87 -13.34 -6.80
N ALA A 213 -5.88 -13.58 -7.66
CA ALA A 213 -5.03 -14.76 -7.56
C ALA A 213 -4.01 -14.59 -6.42
N VAL A 214 -3.96 -15.58 -5.53
CA VAL A 214 -2.95 -15.72 -4.48
C VAL A 214 -2.20 -17.03 -4.73
N SER A 215 -0.87 -16.97 -4.65
CA SER A 215 -0.05 -18.18 -4.88
C SER A 215 -0.36 -19.27 -3.86
N ASP A 216 -0.39 -20.52 -4.31
CA ASP A 216 -0.45 -21.67 -3.44
C ASP A 216 0.80 -21.79 -2.59
N VAL A 217 0.67 -22.41 -1.42
CA VAL A 217 1.77 -22.69 -0.48
C VAL A 217 1.90 -24.19 -0.29
N GLU A 218 3.10 -24.70 -0.55
CA GLU A 218 3.44 -26.10 -0.32
C GLU A 218 3.87 -26.29 1.13
N ILE A 219 3.36 -27.33 1.78
CA ILE A 219 3.67 -27.69 3.16
C ILE A 219 4.40 -29.02 3.14
N ALA A 220 5.63 -29.03 3.60
CA ALA A 220 6.37 -30.24 3.93
C ALA A 220 6.01 -30.62 5.37
N VAL A 221 5.40 -31.79 5.55
CA VAL A 221 5.12 -32.33 6.89
C VAL A 221 6.23 -33.33 7.21
N GLU A 222 7.04 -33.02 8.19
CA GLU A 222 8.16 -33.85 8.62
C GLU A 222 7.80 -34.59 9.91
N PHE A 223 8.23 -35.82 9.98
CA PHE A 223 8.24 -36.57 11.23
C PHE A 223 9.52 -36.20 12.00
N SER A 224 9.38 -35.34 12.99
CA SER A 224 10.51 -34.94 13.81
C SER A 224 10.18 -35.01 15.28
N VAL A 225 11.08 -35.60 16.02
CA VAL A 225 10.97 -35.75 17.48
C VAL A 225 11.63 -34.58 18.20
N ASP A 226 12.51 -33.81 17.54
CA ASP A 226 13.40 -32.89 18.28
C ASP A 226 13.82 -31.59 17.56
N SER A 227 13.25 -31.19 16.46
CA SER A 227 13.70 -29.95 15.83
C SER A 227 12.58 -28.94 15.53
N VAL A 228 12.41 -27.99 16.43
CA VAL A 228 11.67 -26.77 16.12
C VAL A 228 12.58 -25.89 15.26
N PRO A 229 12.21 -25.57 13.99
CA PRO A 229 12.99 -24.61 13.24
C PRO A 229 12.95 -23.26 13.97
N PRO A 230 14.11 -22.62 14.20
CA PRO A 230 14.11 -21.34 14.89
C PRO A 230 13.34 -20.30 14.06
N PRO A 231 12.56 -19.42 14.72
CA PRO A 231 11.96 -18.29 14.06
C PRO A 231 13.00 -17.45 13.32
N LYS A 232 12.68 -17.03 12.11
CA LYS A 232 13.56 -16.16 11.33
C LYS A 232 13.17 -14.70 11.54
N LEU A 233 14.17 -13.86 11.70
CA LEU A 233 13.98 -12.41 11.79
C LEU A 233 13.41 -11.89 10.46
N GLU A 234 12.23 -11.29 10.50
CA GLU A 234 11.58 -10.67 9.33
C GLU A 234 11.88 -9.17 9.28
N LEU A 235 11.81 -8.51 10.42
CA LEU A 235 12.01 -7.07 10.51
C LEU A 235 12.62 -6.70 11.85
N ALA A 236 13.56 -5.76 11.83
CA ALA A 236 14.00 -5.04 13.01
C ALA A 236 14.01 -3.54 12.69
N ARG A 237 13.33 -2.72 13.48
CA ARG A 237 13.25 -1.27 13.27
C ARG A 237 13.28 -0.54 14.60
N PHE A 238 13.88 0.64 14.61
CA PHE A 238 13.79 1.51 15.78
C PHE A 238 12.38 2.10 15.90
N LEU A 239 11.88 2.16 17.13
CA LEU A 239 10.66 2.89 17.43
C LEU A 239 10.86 4.40 17.22
N ASP A 240 9.77 5.10 16.89
CA ASP A 240 9.77 6.56 16.81
C ASP A 240 10.22 7.16 18.14
N GLY A 241 11.32 7.94 18.08
CA GLY A 241 11.96 8.47 19.30
C GLY A 241 13.24 7.75 19.72
N GLY A 242 13.60 6.63 19.10
CA GLY A 242 14.87 5.94 19.31
C GLY A 242 15.05 5.26 20.67
N ASN A 243 13.95 5.06 21.41
CA ASN A 243 13.94 4.48 22.76
C ASN A 243 13.61 2.99 22.82
N GLY A 244 13.55 2.33 21.67
CA GLY A 244 13.27 0.89 21.58
C GLY A 244 13.50 0.35 20.18
N LEU A 245 13.50 -0.96 20.07
CA LEU A 245 13.62 -1.74 18.85
C LEU A 245 12.42 -2.67 18.75
N ASP A 246 11.69 -2.57 17.65
CA ASP A 246 10.62 -3.47 17.29
C ASP A 246 11.22 -4.62 16.46
N VAL A 247 11.06 -5.85 16.93
CA VAL A 247 11.61 -7.05 16.28
C VAL A 247 10.47 -7.97 15.91
N LEU A 248 10.35 -8.26 14.63
CA LEU A 248 9.30 -9.11 14.08
C LEU A 248 9.92 -10.40 13.53
N PHE A 249 9.36 -11.51 13.93
CA PHE A 249 9.72 -12.83 13.42
C PHE A 249 8.65 -13.34 12.45
N ASP A 250 9.04 -14.23 11.54
CA ASP A 250 8.17 -14.88 10.54
C ASP A 250 7.21 -15.92 11.16
N SER A 251 7.48 -16.34 12.39
CA SER A 251 6.69 -17.33 13.14
C SER A 251 6.64 -17.01 14.63
N PRO A 252 5.65 -17.53 15.36
CA PRO A 252 5.58 -17.38 16.82
C PRO A 252 6.83 -17.91 17.49
N THR A 253 7.30 -17.17 18.50
CA THR A 253 8.38 -17.60 19.38
C THR A 253 7.81 -18.27 20.62
N ASN A 254 8.65 -18.99 21.38
CA ASN A 254 8.25 -19.58 22.65
C ASN A 254 8.11 -18.57 23.79
N MET A 255 8.32 -17.27 23.53
CA MET A 255 8.24 -16.18 24.52
C MET A 255 8.98 -16.50 25.83
N ILE A 256 10.11 -17.19 25.74
CA ILE A 256 10.91 -17.64 26.90
C ILE A 256 10.00 -18.20 28.03
N ASP A 257 9.39 -19.35 27.75
CA ASP A 257 8.48 -20.04 28.67
C ASP A 257 7.24 -19.22 29.10
N GLY A 258 6.84 -18.23 28.30
CA GLY A 258 5.65 -17.43 28.55
C GLY A 258 5.85 -16.17 29.40
N GLU A 259 7.09 -15.80 29.68
CA GLU A 259 7.39 -14.52 30.34
C GLU A 259 7.24 -13.35 29.37
N TRP A 260 6.55 -12.28 29.80
CA TRP A 260 6.27 -11.11 28.96
C TRP A 260 7.36 -10.05 28.98
N ASP A 261 8.06 -9.92 30.11
CA ASP A 261 9.17 -8.98 30.30
C ASP A 261 10.40 -9.75 30.76
N VAL A 262 11.45 -9.70 29.97
CA VAL A 262 12.71 -10.40 30.24
C VAL A 262 13.90 -9.47 30.08
N ASP A 263 15.02 -9.81 30.75
CA ASP A 263 16.29 -9.15 30.46
C ASP A 263 16.70 -9.42 29.01
N CYS A 264 16.97 -8.37 28.25
CA CYS A 264 17.40 -8.51 26.85
C CYS A 264 18.67 -9.36 26.69
N ALA A 265 19.48 -9.47 27.72
CA ALA A 265 20.70 -10.32 27.73
C ALA A 265 20.38 -11.81 27.59
N THR A 266 19.14 -12.24 27.89
CA THR A 266 18.71 -13.63 27.68
C THR A 266 18.35 -13.91 26.21
N LEU A 267 18.07 -12.87 25.42
CA LEU A 267 17.64 -12.97 24.04
C LEU A 267 18.75 -12.63 23.03
N PHE A 268 19.60 -11.67 23.37
CA PHE A 268 20.57 -11.13 22.43
C PHE A 268 21.98 -11.20 22.99
N GLU A 269 22.90 -11.77 22.23
CA GLU A 269 24.32 -11.64 22.47
C GLU A 269 24.73 -10.15 22.38
N TYR A 270 25.51 -9.66 23.32
CA TYR A 270 25.92 -8.25 23.42
C TYR A 270 24.77 -7.25 23.73
N ALA A 271 23.67 -7.70 24.31
CA ALA A 271 22.51 -6.86 24.63
C ALA A 271 22.87 -5.60 25.44
N ALA A 272 23.72 -5.70 26.46
CA ALA A 272 24.17 -4.59 27.28
C ALA A 272 24.91 -3.49 26.48
N GLN A 273 25.51 -3.82 25.34
CA GLN A 273 26.20 -2.87 24.45
C GLN A 273 25.24 -2.18 23.51
N GLN A 274 24.12 -2.83 23.17
CA GLN A 274 23.14 -2.34 22.20
C GLN A 274 21.96 -1.63 22.88
N PHE A 275 21.49 -2.14 24.01
CA PHE A 275 20.28 -1.67 24.69
C PHE A 275 20.54 -1.08 26.09
N GLY A 276 21.80 -1.05 26.53
CA GLY A 276 22.19 -0.65 27.88
C GLY A 276 22.16 -1.82 28.89
N ALA A 277 22.76 -1.58 30.07
CA ALA A 277 22.92 -2.63 31.08
C ALA A 277 21.60 -3.12 31.70
N ASP A 278 20.54 -2.28 31.65
CA ASP A 278 19.23 -2.56 32.23
C ASP A 278 18.14 -2.67 31.13
N GLY A 279 18.52 -3.06 29.91
CA GLY A 279 17.58 -3.22 28.80
C GLY A 279 16.57 -4.32 29.08
N THR A 280 15.27 -4.01 29.00
CA THR A 280 14.17 -4.98 29.10
C THR A 280 13.57 -5.24 27.73
N CYS A 281 13.26 -6.50 27.44
CA CYS A 281 12.58 -6.93 26.23
C CYS A 281 11.17 -7.43 26.61
N ALA A 282 10.18 -6.99 25.86
CA ALA A 282 8.78 -7.40 26.01
C ALA A 282 8.26 -8.04 24.72
N TRP A 283 7.35 -9.00 24.87
CA TRP A 283 6.72 -9.72 23.76
C TRP A 283 5.38 -9.10 23.37
#